data_c1567dd71e39e37e6e3017118bfff4da
#
_entry.id   c1567dd71e39e37e6e3017118bfff4da
#
_cell.length_a   1.000
_cell.length_b   1.000
_cell.length_c   1.000
_cell.angle_alpha   90.00
_cell.angle_beta   90.00
_cell.angle_gamma   90.00
#
_symmetry.space_group_name_H-M   'P 1'
#
loop_
_entity.id
_entity.type
_entity.pdbx_description
1 polymer ?
#
loop_
_entity_poly.entity_id
_entity_poly.type
_entity_poly.pdbx_seq_one_letter_code
_entity_poly.pdbx_strand_id
1 'polypeptide(L)'
;MTITLRPHQREACDAMLKHNRGQIIVPTGGGKTMCMIQDAIDTIDKLDISTIVVVAPRILLAEQLCSEFLEHINIDDVEILHVHSGETKHLSTTKVAAIEDFNHFCWKNNRSSLIFTTYNSLHKVYESKIQVDNIYFDEAHNSVKRNFFPATENMSFRASRKYFFTATPKHSVTIFKPGMNDADVYGQVICNVPAPKLVEEGYILPPKVVVKELPQGDFKLTDSQNLLETIDDNSLSKILIAARSTKQIVRLIDDSDFCQQIYQRGYSWMVITSKTGAII
;
A
#
# COMPACT_ATOMS: atom_id res chain seq x y z
N MET A 1 -8.74 -1.91 22.60
CA MET A 1 -9.70 -2.86 21.97
C MET A 1 -8.93 -4.09 21.52
N THR A 2 -9.44 -5.29 21.76
CA THR A 2 -8.74 -6.52 21.33
C THR A 2 -9.02 -6.77 19.85
N ILE A 3 -7.99 -6.79 19.02
CA ILE A 3 -8.11 -7.09 17.59
C ILE A 3 -8.40 -8.58 17.41
N THR A 4 -9.42 -8.91 16.63
CA THR A 4 -9.70 -10.30 16.26
C THR A 4 -9.03 -10.61 14.92
N LEU A 5 -7.87 -11.24 14.97
CA LEU A 5 -7.11 -11.66 13.78
C LEU A 5 -7.73 -12.90 13.14
N ARG A 6 -7.79 -12.91 11.80
CA ARG A 6 -8.07 -14.11 11.00
C ARG A 6 -6.93 -15.14 11.15
N PRO A 7 -7.17 -16.45 10.93
CA PRO A 7 -6.13 -17.47 11.12
C PRO A 7 -4.81 -17.17 10.41
N HIS A 8 -4.86 -16.79 9.14
CA HIS A 8 -3.66 -16.46 8.36
C HIS A 8 -2.96 -15.16 8.82
N GLN A 9 -3.70 -14.19 9.39
CA GLN A 9 -3.11 -12.99 9.98
C GLN A 9 -2.37 -13.34 11.28
N ARG A 10 -2.93 -14.23 12.09
CA ARG A 10 -2.27 -14.74 13.29
C ARG A 10 -0.99 -15.49 12.93
N GLU A 11 -1.03 -16.35 11.91
CA GLU A 11 0.14 -17.04 11.39
C GLU A 11 1.25 -16.05 10.97
N ALA A 12 0.88 -14.96 10.29
CA ALA A 12 1.82 -13.91 9.91
C ALA A 12 2.42 -13.19 11.14
N CYS A 13 1.61 -12.80 12.12
CA CYS A 13 2.07 -12.17 13.36
C CYS A 13 2.98 -13.11 14.16
N ASP A 14 2.63 -14.39 14.29
CA ASP A 14 3.46 -15.39 14.95
C ASP A 14 4.83 -15.58 14.26
N ALA A 15 4.87 -15.48 12.93
CA ALA A 15 6.11 -15.50 12.17
C ALA A 15 6.95 -14.22 12.42
N MET A 16 6.30 -13.04 12.49
CA MET A 16 6.96 -11.78 12.80
C MET A 16 7.56 -11.76 14.22
N LEU A 17 6.92 -12.41 15.18
CA LEU A 17 7.48 -12.55 16.55
C LEU A 17 8.75 -13.39 16.60
N LYS A 18 8.90 -14.36 15.67
CA LYS A 18 10.06 -15.27 15.62
C LYS A 18 11.22 -14.73 14.79
N HIS A 19 10.96 -13.75 13.93
CA HIS A 19 11.94 -13.24 12.97
C HIS A 19 11.98 -11.71 13.00
N ASN A 20 13.16 -11.12 13.13
CA ASN A 20 13.35 -9.66 13.10
C ASN A 20 13.36 -9.07 11.66
N ARG A 21 13.33 -9.94 10.66
CA ARG A 21 13.33 -9.57 9.23
C ARG A 21 12.59 -10.63 8.43
N GLY A 22 11.81 -10.21 7.46
CA GLY A 22 11.21 -11.14 6.52
C GLY A 22 10.16 -10.57 5.62
N GLN A 23 9.80 -11.37 4.64
CA GLN A 23 8.75 -11.06 3.66
C GLN A 23 7.45 -11.74 4.07
N ILE A 24 6.37 -11.00 4.02
CA ILE A 24 5.01 -11.49 4.29
C ILE A 24 4.22 -11.37 2.98
N ILE A 25 3.96 -12.51 2.37
CA ILE A 25 3.27 -12.61 1.09
C ILE A 25 1.80 -12.95 1.37
N VAL A 26 0.96 -11.93 1.25
CA VAL A 26 -0.50 -12.05 1.48
C VAL A 26 -1.24 -11.37 0.33
N PRO A 27 -2.24 -12.02 -0.27
CA PRO A 27 -3.02 -11.44 -1.36
C PRO A 27 -3.67 -10.11 -0.99
N THR A 28 -4.00 -9.32 -2.00
CA THR A 28 -4.83 -8.12 -1.82
C THR A 28 -6.18 -8.51 -1.20
N GLY A 29 -6.66 -7.74 -0.24
CA GLY A 29 -7.86 -8.09 0.54
C GLY A 29 -7.62 -9.09 1.68
N GLY A 30 -6.43 -9.69 1.80
CA GLY A 30 -6.08 -10.60 2.89
C GLY A 30 -5.78 -9.91 4.23
N GLY A 31 -5.76 -8.55 4.27
CA GLY A 31 -5.64 -7.79 5.51
C GLY A 31 -4.20 -7.68 6.02
N LYS A 32 -3.24 -7.39 5.14
CA LYS A 32 -1.83 -7.09 5.47
C LYS A 32 -1.69 -6.01 6.55
N THR A 33 -2.48 -4.95 6.45
CA THR A 33 -2.49 -3.83 7.40
C THR A 33 -2.76 -4.29 8.83
N MET A 34 -3.68 -5.22 9.02
CA MET A 34 -3.99 -5.74 10.37
C MET A 34 -2.80 -6.45 11.02
N CYS A 35 -1.95 -7.12 10.23
CA CYS A 35 -0.71 -7.73 10.75
C CYS A 35 0.30 -6.65 11.19
N MET A 36 0.42 -5.57 10.41
CA MET A 36 1.28 -4.42 10.78
C MET A 36 0.78 -3.76 12.06
N ILE A 37 -0.52 -3.51 12.16
CA ILE A 37 -1.15 -2.87 13.33
C ILE A 37 -0.97 -3.74 14.58
N GLN A 38 -1.22 -5.04 14.50
CA GLN A 38 -1.05 -5.92 15.65
C GLN A 38 0.40 -5.95 16.15
N ASP A 39 1.39 -6.09 15.24
CA ASP A 39 2.80 -6.07 15.62
C ASP A 39 3.25 -4.69 16.14
N ALA A 40 2.64 -3.61 15.66
CA ALA A 40 2.88 -2.26 16.20
C ALA A 40 2.35 -2.12 17.63
N ILE A 41 1.13 -2.58 17.91
CA ILE A 41 0.54 -2.60 19.26
C ILE A 41 1.41 -3.42 20.19
N ASP A 42 1.77 -4.64 19.80
CA ASP A 42 2.62 -5.53 20.61
C ASP A 42 3.99 -4.90 20.91
N THR A 43 4.50 -4.06 19.99
CA THR A 43 5.76 -3.33 20.18
C THR A 43 5.60 -2.16 21.14
N ILE A 44 4.53 -1.37 21.01
CA ILE A 44 4.21 -0.24 21.89
C ILE A 44 3.96 -0.76 23.32
N ASP A 45 3.21 -1.85 23.48
CA ASP A 45 2.91 -2.44 24.78
C ASP A 45 4.16 -3.03 25.46
N LYS A 46 5.13 -3.46 24.69
CA LYS A 46 6.37 -4.11 25.17
C LYS A 46 7.48 -3.13 25.51
N LEU A 47 7.56 -2.02 24.79
CA LEU A 47 8.58 -0.99 24.93
C LEU A 47 7.96 0.26 25.54
N ASP A 48 8.61 0.85 26.53
CA ASP A 48 8.15 2.11 27.14
C ASP A 48 8.00 3.22 26.09
N ILE A 49 8.94 3.27 25.15
CA ILE A 49 8.95 4.21 24.02
C ILE A 49 9.43 3.45 22.78
N SER A 50 8.71 3.56 21.69
CA SER A 50 9.09 2.95 20.41
C SER A 50 8.98 3.92 19.24
N THR A 51 9.81 3.69 18.21
CA THR A 51 9.74 4.40 16.94
C THR A 51 9.37 3.42 15.84
N ILE A 52 8.17 3.60 15.30
CA ILE A 52 7.60 2.73 14.27
C ILE A 52 7.46 3.52 12.97
N VAL A 53 7.96 2.95 11.87
CA VAL A 53 7.90 3.55 10.53
C VAL A 53 7.06 2.69 9.61
N VAL A 54 6.09 3.30 8.93
CA VAL A 54 5.24 2.67 7.92
C VAL A 54 5.51 3.30 6.57
N VAL A 55 5.95 2.51 5.60
CA VAL A 55 6.35 2.96 4.26
C VAL A 55 5.29 2.58 3.24
N ALA A 56 4.68 3.55 2.59
CA ALA A 56 3.66 3.37 1.58
C ALA A 56 4.12 3.76 0.17
N PRO A 57 3.51 3.23 -0.90
CA PRO A 57 3.88 3.59 -2.27
C PRO A 57 3.53 5.03 -2.66
N ARG A 58 2.51 5.62 -2.04
CA ARG A 58 1.96 6.95 -2.36
C ARG A 58 1.44 7.65 -1.11
N ILE A 59 1.36 8.98 -1.16
CA ILE A 59 0.88 9.83 -0.06
C ILE A 59 -0.53 9.41 0.40
N LEU A 60 -1.48 9.26 -0.52
CA LEU A 60 -2.84 8.85 -0.19
C LEU A 60 -2.92 7.51 0.56
N LEU A 61 -2.04 6.56 0.19
CA LEU A 61 -1.96 5.27 0.89
C LEU A 61 -1.29 5.40 2.26
N ALA A 62 -0.34 6.32 2.44
CA ALA A 62 0.24 6.62 3.74
C ALA A 62 -0.81 7.21 4.70
N GLU A 63 -1.69 8.08 4.20
CA GLU A 63 -2.82 8.64 4.95
C GLU A 63 -3.86 7.58 5.31
N GLN A 64 -4.19 6.70 4.36
CA GLN A 64 -5.11 5.59 4.59
C GLN A 64 -4.56 4.65 5.68
N LEU A 65 -3.28 4.24 5.57
CA LEU A 65 -2.64 3.41 6.59
C LEU A 65 -2.64 4.10 7.95
N CYS A 66 -2.34 5.40 8.02
CA CYS A 66 -2.43 6.17 9.26
C CYS A 66 -3.82 6.09 9.86
N SER A 67 -4.88 6.31 9.07
CA SER A 67 -6.26 6.23 9.54
C SER A 67 -6.61 4.83 10.06
N GLU A 68 -6.21 3.76 9.34
CA GLU A 68 -6.43 2.37 9.76
C GLU A 68 -5.68 2.03 11.06
N PHE A 69 -4.45 2.52 11.24
CA PHE A 69 -3.69 2.35 12.49
C PHE A 69 -4.38 3.02 13.67
N LEU A 70 -4.89 4.24 13.48
CA LEU A 70 -5.56 5.01 14.53
C LEU A 70 -6.94 4.48 14.92
N GLU A 71 -7.55 3.60 14.14
CA GLU A 71 -8.76 2.89 14.56
C GLU A 71 -8.48 1.86 15.68
N HIS A 72 -7.21 1.45 15.84
CA HIS A 72 -6.82 0.36 16.74
C HIS A 72 -5.77 0.75 17.80
N ILE A 73 -4.95 1.76 17.53
CA ILE A 73 -3.92 2.25 18.45
C ILE A 73 -4.49 3.44 19.23
N ASN A 74 -4.30 3.43 20.54
CA ASN A 74 -4.70 4.55 21.37
C ASN A 74 -3.84 5.78 21.05
N ILE A 75 -4.48 6.87 20.67
CA ILE A 75 -3.80 8.11 20.30
C ILE A 75 -3.04 8.75 21.48
N ASP A 76 -3.41 8.44 22.72
CA ASP A 76 -2.73 8.96 23.90
C ASP A 76 -1.36 8.33 24.11
N ASP A 77 -1.07 7.19 23.48
CA ASP A 77 0.20 6.47 23.59
C ASP A 77 1.21 6.84 22.50
N VAL A 78 0.76 7.50 21.44
CA VAL A 78 1.57 7.76 20.24
C VAL A 78 1.51 9.21 19.78
N GLU A 79 2.59 9.65 19.14
CA GLU A 79 2.65 10.87 18.34
C GLU A 79 2.81 10.52 16.86
N ILE A 80 2.16 11.27 15.98
CA ILE A 80 2.07 10.97 14.56
C ILE A 80 2.83 11.98 13.73
N LEU A 81 3.66 11.47 12.82
CA LEU A 81 4.36 12.28 11.85
C LEU A 81 4.20 11.70 10.44
N HIS A 82 3.85 12.54 9.48
CA HIS A 82 3.95 12.21 8.07
C HIS A 82 5.25 12.76 7.46
N VAL A 83 6.02 11.90 6.81
CA VAL A 83 7.25 12.31 6.10
C VAL A 83 7.02 12.23 4.59
N HIS A 84 6.40 13.26 4.05
CA HIS A 84 6.14 13.46 2.62
C HIS A 84 5.66 14.89 2.35
N SER A 85 5.56 15.28 1.08
CA SER A 85 5.20 16.64 0.65
C SER A 85 3.69 16.93 0.60
N GLY A 86 2.83 15.95 0.94
CA GLY A 86 1.37 16.15 0.95
C GLY A 86 0.89 16.85 2.22
N GLU A 87 -0.24 17.52 2.13
CA GLU A 87 -0.97 18.05 3.27
C GLU A 87 -1.77 16.91 3.93
N THR A 88 -1.74 16.83 5.23
CA THR A 88 -2.42 15.83 6.04
C THR A 88 -3.07 16.46 7.27
N LYS A 89 -3.93 15.69 7.96
CA LYS A 89 -4.54 16.13 9.22
C LYS A 89 -3.55 16.18 10.39
N HIS A 90 -2.42 15.51 10.25
CA HIS A 90 -1.37 15.41 11.27
C HIS A 90 -0.15 16.24 10.85
N LEU A 91 0.84 16.32 11.74
CA LEU A 91 2.11 16.98 11.42
C LEU A 91 2.76 16.31 10.21
N SER A 92 3.15 17.11 9.22
CA SER A 92 3.87 16.62 8.04
C SER A 92 5.13 17.43 7.75
N THR A 93 6.17 16.75 7.30
CA THR A 93 7.45 17.40 6.99
C THR A 93 8.26 16.60 5.96
N THR A 94 9.15 17.32 5.27
CA THR A 94 10.24 16.72 4.47
C THR A 94 11.62 17.18 4.96
N LYS A 95 11.66 17.92 6.08
CA LYS A 95 12.90 18.45 6.66
C LYS A 95 13.46 17.45 7.66
N VAL A 96 14.72 17.07 7.49
CA VAL A 96 15.42 16.12 8.34
C VAL A 96 15.44 16.56 9.80
N ALA A 97 15.80 17.83 10.07
CA ALA A 97 15.82 18.37 11.43
C ALA A 97 14.45 18.28 12.12
N ALA A 98 13.35 18.51 11.40
CA ALA A 98 12.02 18.40 11.98
C ALA A 98 11.63 16.94 12.33
N ILE A 99 12.19 15.94 11.65
CA ILE A 99 12.03 14.53 12.01
C ILE A 99 12.80 14.22 13.30
N GLU A 100 14.01 14.74 13.43
CA GLU A 100 14.85 14.61 14.63
C GLU A 100 14.19 15.28 15.84
N ASP A 101 13.72 16.53 15.68
CA ASP A 101 13.01 17.29 16.71
C ASP A 101 11.74 16.57 17.16
N PHE A 102 10.95 16.03 16.23
CA PHE A 102 9.77 15.26 16.53
C PHE A 102 10.08 14.00 17.34
N ASN A 103 11.08 13.21 16.92
CA ASN A 103 11.47 12.01 17.64
C ASN A 103 12.01 12.34 19.05
N HIS A 104 12.79 13.41 19.20
CA HIS A 104 13.24 13.89 20.48
C HIS A 104 12.08 14.36 21.39
N PHE A 105 11.10 15.05 20.83
CA PHE A 105 9.88 15.44 21.52
C PHE A 105 9.12 14.22 22.05
N CYS A 106 8.92 13.18 21.23
CA CYS A 106 8.26 11.94 21.63
C CYS A 106 8.99 11.29 22.81
N TRP A 107 10.31 11.14 22.69
CA TRP A 107 11.14 10.56 23.74
C TRP A 107 11.04 11.34 25.05
N LYS A 108 11.14 12.68 24.99
CA LYS A 108 11.05 13.55 26.16
C LYS A 108 9.69 13.48 26.89
N ASN A 109 8.63 13.22 26.15
CA ASN A 109 7.27 13.15 26.67
C ASN A 109 6.81 11.71 26.96
N ASN A 110 7.72 10.74 26.88
CA ASN A 110 7.42 9.31 27.11
C ASN A 110 6.30 8.79 26.20
N ARG A 111 6.34 9.14 24.90
CA ARG A 111 5.37 8.73 23.89
C ARG A 111 6.06 8.04 22.73
N SER A 112 5.44 7.00 22.19
CA SER A 112 5.93 6.33 20.98
C SER A 112 5.75 7.19 19.75
N SER A 113 6.65 7.08 18.77
CA SER A 113 6.56 7.76 17.47
C SER A 113 6.00 6.82 16.41
N LEU A 114 4.94 7.25 15.72
CA LEU A 114 4.36 6.56 14.59
C LEU A 114 4.54 7.40 13.34
N ILE A 115 5.47 6.99 12.48
CA ILE A 115 5.92 7.76 11.30
C ILE A 115 5.41 7.09 10.03
N PHE A 116 4.56 7.80 9.27
CA PHE A 116 4.09 7.38 7.95
C PHE A 116 4.89 8.09 6.87
N THR A 117 5.47 7.33 5.97
CA THR A 117 6.29 7.89 4.89
C THR A 117 6.01 7.21 3.55
N THR A 118 6.51 7.81 2.48
CA THR A 118 6.49 7.18 1.16
C THR A 118 7.88 6.69 0.78
N TYR A 119 7.95 5.74 -0.17
CA TYR A 119 9.25 5.32 -0.73
C TYR A 119 10.08 6.49 -1.26
N ASN A 120 9.42 7.53 -1.79
CA ASN A 120 10.09 8.75 -2.26
C ASN A 120 10.75 9.54 -1.13
N SER A 121 10.18 9.54 0.07
CA SER A 121 10.63 10.35 1.20
C SER A 121 11.40 9.54 2.26
N LEU A 122 11.48 8.22 2.11
CA LEU A 122 12.13 7.32 3.06
C LEU A 122 13.59 7.70 3.35
N HIS A 123 14.31 8.23 2.34
CA HIS A 123 15.68 8.71 2.51
C HIS A 123 15.77 9.83 3.57
N LYS A 124 14.72 10.66 3.77
CA LYS A 124 14.70 11.69 4.82
C LYS A 124 14.65 11.09 6.22
N VAL A 125 13.89 9.99 6.39
CA VAL A 125 13.89 9.22 7.64
C VAL A 125 15.27 8.60 7.89
N TYR A 126 15.94 8.11 6.85
CA TYR A 126 17.30 7.61 6.98
C TYR A 126 18.31 8.72 7.34
N GLU A 127 18.24 9.87 6.67
CA GLU A 127 19.13 11.02 6.91
C GLU A 127 18.99 11.58 8.33
N SER A 128 17.81 11.51 8.95
CA SER A 128 17.57 11.99 10.34
C SER A 128 18.26 11.16 11.43
N LYS A 129 18.80 10.01 11.08
CA LYS A 129 19.55 9.13 11.99
C LYS A 129 18.82 8.68 13.25
N ILE A 130 17.49 8.87 13.32
CA ILE A 130 16.69 8.37 14.42
C ILE A 130 16.80 6.86 14.53
N GLN A 131 16.71 6.33 15.74
CA GLN A 131 16.60 4.89 15.97
C GLN A 131 15.20 4.44 15.55
N VAL A 132 15.10 3.32 14.85
CA VAL A 132 13.83 2.75 14.41
C VAL A 132 13.71 1.33 14.95
N ASP A 133 12.67 1.11 15.74
CA ASP A 133 12.39 -0.22 16.31
C ASP A 133 11.74 -1.12 15.28
N ASN A 134 10.63 -0.70 14.70
CA ASN A 134 9.96 -1.46 13.65
C ASN A 134 9.79 -0.63 12.38
N ILE A 135 10.01 -1.26 11.22
CA ILE A 135 9.67 -0.68 9.94
C ILE A 135 8.86 -1.66 9.11
N TYR A 136 7.71 -1.19 8.58
CA TYR A 136 6.84 -1.95 7.69
C TYR A 136 6.86 -1.33 6.31
N PHE A 137 7.16 -2.15 5.31
CA PHE A 137 7.15 -1.75 3.90
C PHE A 137 5.88 -2.31 3.25
N ASP A 138 4.87 -1.46 3.05
CA ASP A 138 3.66 -1.84 2.34
C ASP A 138 3.90 -1.83 0.83
N GLU A 139 3.24 -2.77 0.12
CA GLU A 139 3.45 -3.04 -1.30
C GLU A 139 4.95 -3.07 -1.66
N ALA A 140 5.69 -3.89 -0.92
CA ALA A 140 7.15 -3.94 -0.92
C ALA A 140 7.79 -4.23 -2.29
N HIS A 141 7.02 -4.77 -3.25
CA HIS A 141 7.46 -4.91 -4.64
C HIS A 141 7.81 -3.56 -5.30
N ASN A 142 7.43 -2.42 -4.70
CA ASN A 142 7.84 -1.10 -5.16
C ASN A 142 9.28 -0.75 -4.76
N SER A 143 9.78 -1.29 -3.66
CA SER A 143 11.10 -0.99 -3.10
C SER A 143 12.27 -1.34 -4.04
N VAL A 144 12.08 -2.30 -4.95
CA VAL A 144 13.12 -2.70 -5.93
C VAL A 144 13.32 -1.69 -7.06
N LYS A 145 12.54 -0.61 -7.10
CA LYS A 145 12.76 0.45 -8.09
C LYS A 145 14.07 1.18 -7.80
N ARG A 146 14.80 1.53 -8.87
CA ARG A 146 16.12 2.16 -8.79
C ARG A 146 16.19 3.35 -7.81
N ASN A 147 15.13 4.17 -7.77
CA ASN A 147 15.09 5.36 -6.92
C ASN A 147 14.70 5.08 -5.46
N PHE A 148 14.13 3.90 -5.17
CA PHE A 148 13.61 3.55 -3.85
C PHE A 148 14.53 2.56 -3.11
N PHE A 149 15.22 1.73 -3.87
CA PHE A 149 16.05 0.67 -3.33
C PHE A 149 17.13 1.17 -2.37
N PRO A 150 17.91 2.22 -2.65
CA PRO A 150 18.97 2.65 -1.73
C PRO A 150 18.47 3.03 -0.34
N ALA A 151 17.34 3.74 -0.26
CA ALA A 151 16.74 4.09 1.03
C ALA A 151 16.16 2.87 1.74
N THR A 152 15.56 1.93 1.00
CA THR A 152 15.03 0.67 1.53
C THR A 152 16.15 -0.18 2.11
N GLU A 153 17.23 -0.37 1.37
CA GLU A 153 18.42 -1.12 1.80
C GLU A 153 19.00 -0.52 3.07
N ASN A 154 19.27 0.79 3.08
CA ASN A 154 19.81 1.48 4.23
C ASN A 154 18.92 1.36 5.48
N MET A 155 17.60 1.51 5.34
CA MET A 155 16.66 1.35 6.45
C MET A 155 16.53 -0.11 6.89
N SER A 156 16.64 -1.07 5.97
CA SER A 156 16.67 -2.49 6.27
C SER A 156 17.86 -2.87 7.17
N PHE A 157 19.00 -2.23 7.03
CA PHE A 157 20.14 -2.44 7.92
C PHE A 157 20.05 -1.67 9.24
N ARG A 158 19.38 -0.53 9.27
CA ARG A 158 19.26 0.32 10.46
C ARG A 158 18.16 -0.15 11.43
N ALA A 159 16.95 -0.43 10.93
CA ALA A 159 15.84 -0.77 11.80
C ALA A 159 16.06 -2.09 12.54
N SER A 160 15.63 -2.16 13.81
CA SER A 160 15.77 -3.36 14.63
C SER A 160 14.93 -4.50 14.06
N ARG A 161 13.65 -4.22 13.73
CA ARG A 161 12.74 -5.18 13.07
C ARG A 161 12.24 -4.60 11.76
N LYS A 162 12.15 -5.40 10.69
CA LYS A 162 11.79 -4.96 9.34
C LYS A 162 11.01 -6.02 8.58
N TYR A 163 9.84 -5.62 8.07
CA TYR A 163 8.93 -6.53 7.40
C TYR A 163 8.44 -5.96 6.07
N PHE A 164 8.45 -6.82 5.06
CA PHE A 164 8.15 -6.48 3.67
C PHE A 164 6.85 -7.16 3.25
N PHE A 165 5.76 -6.39 3.19
CA PHE A 165 4.42 -6.86 2.85
C PHE A 165 4.12 -6.68 1.38
N THR A 166 3.70 -7.73 0.70
CA THR A 166 3.27 -7.66 -0.70
C THR A 166 2.40 -8.86 -1.08
N ALA A 167 1.55 -8.68 -2.10
CA ALA A 167 0.86 -9.79 -2.76
C ALA A 167 1.70 -10.39 -3.91
N THR A 168 2.61 -9.61 -4.48
CA THR A 168 3.32 -9.93 -5.73
C THR A 168 4.80 -9.60 -5.60
N PRO A 169 5.62 -10.46 -4.96
CA PRO A 169 7.04 -10.21 -4.81
C PRO A 169 7.72 -10.09 -6.17
N LYS A 170 8.64 -9.13 -6.29
CA LYS A 170 9.45 -8.92 -7.50
C LYS A 170 10.85 -9.44 -7.29
N HIS A 171 11.17 -10.52 -7.97
CA HIS A 171 12.51 -11.10 -7.98
C HIS A 171 13.32 -10.55 -9.16
N SER A 172 14.63 -10.52 -9.01
CA SER A 172 15.58 -10.21 -10.07
C SER A 172 16.45 -11.43 -10.36
N VAL A 173 16.64 -11.70 -11.64
CA VAL A 173 17.58 -12.75 -12.12
C VAL A 173 18.94 -12.16 -12.50
N THR A 174 19.07 -10.83 -12.45
CA THR A 174 20.30 -10.13 -12.81
C THR A 174 20.94 -9.48 -11.60
N ILE A 175 22.25 -9.62 -11.46
CA ILE A 175 23.06 -9.11 -10.34
C ILE A 175 22.97 -7.58 -10.21
N PHE A 176 22.72 -6.88 -11.31
CA PHE A 176 22.71 -5.42 -11.37
C PHE A 176 21.33 -4.79 -11.08
N LYS A 177 20.30 -5.59 -10.88
CA LYS A 177 18.95 -5.07 -10.57
C LYS A 177 18.51 -5.57 -9.20
N PRO A 178 18.06 -4.68 -8.32
CA PRO A 178 17.49 -5.09 -7.05
C PRO A 178 16.29 -6.02 -7.25
N GLY A 179 16.17 -7.02 -6.40
CA GLY A 179 15.05 -7.94 -6.36
C GLY A 179 14.76 -8.37 -4.93
N MET A 180 13.52 -8.72 -4.63
CA MET A 180 13.13 -9.19 -3.30
C MET A 180 13.71 -10.57 -2.94
N ASN A 181 14.39 -11.22 -3.87
CA ASN A 181 15.22 -12.41 -3.62
C ASN A 181 16.60 -12.08 -3.01
N ASP A 182 16.93 -10.81 -2.79
CA ASP A 182 18.09 -10.42 -2.00
C ASP A 182 17.78 -10.61 -0.50
N ALA A 183 18.29 -11.71 0.07
CA ALA A 183 18.03 -12.07 1.46
C ALA A 183 18.72 -11.15 2.46
N ASP A 184 19.79 -10.44 2.08
CA ASP A 184 20.50 -9.51 2.96
C ASP A 184 19.66 -8.26 3.23
N VAL A 185 18.84 -7.85 2.27
CA VAL A 185 17.93 -6.71 2.40
C VAL A 185 16.56 -7.15 2.89
N TYR A 186 15.94 -8.14 2.22
CA TYR A 186 14.53 -8.49 2.42
C TYR A 186 14.30 -9.65 3.40
N GLY A 187 15.34 -10.41 3.73
CA GLY A 187 15.19 -11.63 4.52
C GLY A 187 14.50 -12.75 3.73
N GLN A 188 14.18 -13.82 4.45
CA GLN A 188 13.42 -14.94 3.91
C GLN A 188 11.91 -14.62 3.84
N VAL A 189 11.17 -15.40 3.07
CA VAL A 189 9.70 -15.40 3.14
C VAL A 189 9.32 -16.13 4.44
N ILE A 190 8.84 -15.37 5.42
CA ILE A 190 8.47 -15.89 6.76
C ILE A 190 6.98 -16.25 6.85
N CYS A 191 6.16 -15.69 5.97
CA CYS A 191 4.75 -16.06 5.82
C CYS A 191 4.34 -15.96 4.36
N ASN A 192 3.67 -17.00 3.85
CA ASN A 192 3.14 -17.01 2.48
C ASN A 192 1.74 -17.62 2.47
N VAL A 193 0.75 -16.77 2.22
CA VAL A 193 -0.67 -17.14 2.19
C VAL A 193 -1.14 -17.21 0.74
N PRO A 194 -1.44 -18.40 0.19
CA PRO A 194 -1.92 -18.53 -1.18
C PRO A 194 -3.33 -17.92 -1.34
N ALA A 195 -3.58 -17.22 -2.46
CA ALA A 195 -4.90 -16.67 -2.75
C ALA A 195 -6.03 -17.74 -2.76
N PRO A 196 -5.84 -18.96 -3.33
CA PRO A 196 -6.85 -20.01 -3.28
C PRO A 196 -7.30 -20.36 -1.85
N LYS A 197 -6.38 -20.42 -0.88
CA LYS A 197 -6.70 -20.67 0.53
C LYS A 197 -7.68 -19.62 1.07
N LEU A 198 -7.44 -18.34 0.78
CA LEU A 198 -8.32 -17.25 1.25
C LEU A 198 -9.68 -17.23 0.54
N VAL A 199 -9.75 -17.72 -0.70
CA VAL A 199 -11.02 -17.92 -1.42
C VAL A 199 -11.82 -19.07 -0.80
N GLU A 200 -11.18 -20.20 -0.55
CA GLU A 200 -11.81 -21.38 0.08
C GLU A 200 -12.33 -21.06 1.49
N GLU A 201 -11.59 -20.26 2.25
CA GLU A 201 -11.97 -19.80 3.59
C GLU A 201 -12.99 -18.63 3.55
N GLY A 202 -13.35 -18.11 2.37
CA GLY A 202 -14.35 -17.07 2.18
C GLY A 202 -13.87 -15.65 2.56
N TYR A 203 -12.57 -15.43 2.75
CA TYR A 203 -12.01 -14.12 3.11
C TYR A 203 -11.85 -13.17 1.92
N ILE A 204 -11.67 -13.72 0.71
CA ILE A 204 -11.63 -12.96 -0.54
C ILE A 204 -12.52 -13.65 -1.59
N LEU A 205 -13.07 -12.86 -2.49
CA LEU A 205 -13.88 -13.41 -3.59
C LEU A 205 -12.96 -13.96 -4.69
N PRO A 206 -13.34 -15.07 -5.35
CA PRO A 206 -12.62 -15.57 -6.51
C PRO A 206 -12.72 -14.54 -7.65
N PRO A 207 -11.59 -14.17 -8.31
CA PRO A 207 -11.66 -13.30 -9.46
C PRO A 207 -12.34 -14.04 -10.65
N LYS A 208 -13.32 -13.40 -11.26
CA LYS A 208 -13.87 -13.84 -12.53
C LYS A 208 -13.20 -13.05 -13.65
N VAL A 209 -12.43 -13.73 -14.49
CA VAL A 209 -11.78 -13.12 -15.65
C VAL A 209 -12.61 -13.46 -16.89
N VAL A 210 -13.03 -12.42 -17.61
CA VAL A 210 -13.69 -12.55 -18.92
C VAL A 210 -12.75 -11.91 -19.93
N VAL A 211 -12.37 -12.68 -20.94
CA VAL A 211 -11.56 -12.20 -22.06
C VAL A 211 -12.47 -12.06 -23.27
N LYS A 212 -12.59 -10.85 -23.80
CA LYS A 212 -13.33 -10.58 -25.04
C LYS A 212 -12.35 -10.46 -26.19
N GLU A 213 -12.43 -11.35 -27.16
CA GLU A 213 -11.70 -11.22 -28.40
C GLU A 213 -12.37 -10.13 -29.26
N LEU A 214 -11.57 -9.19 -29.72
CA LEU A 214 -12.04 -8.12 -30.58
C LEU A 214 -11.92 -8.55 -32.05
N PRO A 215 -12.98 -8.40 -32.87
CA PRO A 215 -12.92 -8.75 -34.28
C PRO A 215 -11.86 -7.90 -35.00
N GLN A 216 -11.10 -8.55 -35.86
CA GLN A 216 -10.12 -7.90 -36.74
C GLN A 216 -10.77 -7.59 -38.09
N GLY A 217 -10.52 -6.38 -38.63
CA GLY A 217 -11.01 -5.98 -39.96
C GLY A 217 -12.00 -4.80 -39.94
N ASP A 218 -12.76 -4.68 -41.00
CA ASP A 218 -13.65 -3.53 -41.28
C ASP A 218 -14.85 -3.39 -40.30
N PHE A 219 -15.17 -4.45 -39.54
CA PHE A 219 -16.21 -4.45 -38.49
C PHE A 219 -15.70 -4.20 -37.11
N LYS A 220 -14.58 -3.46 -36.98
CA LYS A 220 -14.00 -3.14 -35.67
C LYS A 220 -14.90 -2.19 -34.87
N LEU A 221 -15.46 -2.69 -33.80
CA LEU A 221 -16.19 -1.86 -32.84
C LEU A 221 -15.27 -0.82 -32.21
N THR A 222 -15.81 0.36 -31.91
CA THR A 222 -15.10 1.39 -31.15
C THR A 222 -14.86 0.95 -29.71
N ASP A 223 -13.93 1.62 -29.00
CA ASP A 223 -13.69 1.37 -27.58
C ASP A 223 -14.99 1.55 -26.77
N SER A 224 -15.82 2.54 -27.13
CA SER A 224 -17.13 2.83 -26.52
C SER A 224 -18.12 1.68 -26.70
N GLN A 225 -18.25 1.19 -27.90
CA GLN A 225 -19.15 0.06 -28.23
C GLN A 225 -18.74 -1.22 -27.52
N ASN A 226 -17.44 -1.54 -27.50
CA ASN A 226 -16.92 -2.71 -26.80
C ASN A 226 -17.17 -2.63 -25.28
N LEU A 227 -17.06 -1.44 -24.68
CA LEU A 227 -17.35 -1.22 -23.28
C LEU A 227 -18.84 -1.41 -22.97
N LEU A 228 -19.73 -0.84 -23.78
CA LEU A 228 -21.19 -0.99 -23.61
C LEU A 228 -21.64 -2.46 -23.71
N GLU A 229 -21.16 -3.19 -24.71
CA GLU A 229 -21.45 -4.63 -24.83
C GLU A 229 -20.91 -5.40 -23.61
N THR A 230 -19.69 -5.09 -23.14
CA THR A 230 -19.12 -5.76 -21.96
C THR A 230 -19.92 -5.49 -20.69
N ILE A 231 -20.47 -4.29 -20.54
CA ILE A 231 -21.34 -3.90 -19.42
C ILE A 231 -22.64 -4.71 -19.47
N ASP A 232 -23.27 -4.77 -20.64
CA ASP A 232 -24.55 -5.45 -20.84
C ASP A 232 -24.40 -6.96 -20.65
N ASP A 233 -23.37 -7.57 -21.26
CA ASP A 233 -23.11 -9.01 -21.20
C ASP A 233 -22.86 -9.52 -19.77
N ASN A 234 -22.32 -8.67 -18.88
CA ASN A 234 -21.93 -9.07 -17.52
C ASN A 234 -22.81 -8.50 -16.41
N SER A 235 -23.86 -7.74 -16.73
CA SER A 235 -24.81 -7.13 -15.75
C SER A 235 -24.08 -6.41 -14.61
N LEU A 236 -23.08 -5.58 -14.95
CA LEU A 236 -22.21 -4.94 -13.98
C LEU A 236 -22.94 -3.81 -13.25
N SER A 237 -22.71 -3.65 -11.95
CA SER A 237 -23.30 -2.55 -11.13
C SER A 237 -22.28 -1.50 -10.72
N LYS A 238 -21.02 -1.87 -10.55
CA LYS A 238 -19.90 -0.96 -10.25
C LYS A 238 -18.75 -1.25 -11.19
N ILE A 239 -18.30 -0.23 -11.92
CA ILE A 239 -17.37 -0.41 -13.02
C ILE A 239 -16.19 0.53 -12.85
N LEU A 240 -14.97 -0.01 -12.94
CA LEU A 240 -13.74 0.77 -13.02
C LEU A 240 -13.11 0.55 -14.40
N ILE A 241 -13.04 1.61 -15.20
CA ILE A 241 -12.42 1.57 -16.52
C ILE A 241 -11.01 2.13 -16.42
N ALA A 242 -10.01 1.28 -16.63
CA ALA A 242 -8.61 1.68 -16.68
C ALA A 242 -8.17 1.89 -18.15
N ALA A 243 -7.84 3.13 -18.51
CA ALA A 243 -7.37 3.47 -19.84
C ALA A 243 -5.84 3.57 -19.91
N ARG A 244 -5.27 3.27 -21.07
CA ARG A 244 -3.81 3.36 -21.30
C ARG A 244 -3.28 4.79 -21.26
N SER A 245 -4.12 5.78 -21.55
CA SER A 245 -3.72 7.18 -21.63
C SER A 245 -4.89 8.11 -21.35
N THR A 246 -4.57 9.33 -20.91
CA THR A 246 -5.56 10.42 -20.77
C THR A 246 -6.29 10.71 -22.08
N LYS A 247 -5.62 10.58 -23.24
CA LYS A 247 -6.26 10.78 -24.54
C LYS A 247 -7.39 9.77 -24.81
N GLN A 248 -7.24 8.53 -24.35
CA GLN A 248 -8.29 7.52 -24.48
C GLN A 248 -9.50 7.85 -23.57
N ILE A 249 -9.23 8.34 -22.36
CA ILE A 249 -10.28 8.80 -21.44
C ILE A 249 -11.06 9.97 -22.08
N VAL A 250 -10.35 10.97 -22.60
CA VAL A 250 -10.97 12.14 -23.26
C VAL A 250 -11.87 11.70 -24.42
N ARG A 251 -11.43 10.77 -25.26
CA ARG A 251 -12.27 10.25 -26.37
C ARG A 251 -13.55 9.60 -25.89
N LEU A 252 -13.52 8.88 -24.76
CA LEU A 252 -14.73 8.26 -24.19
C LEU A 252 -15.68 9.32 -23.61
N ILE A 253 -15.15 10.38 -23.02
CA ILE A 253 -15.97 11.48 -22.45
C ILE A 253 -16.59 12.34 -23.55
N ASP A 254 -15.83 12.60 -24.61
CA ASP A 254 -16.27 13.41 -25.76
C ASP A 254 -17.26 12.66 -26.65
N ASP A 255 -17.39 11.32 -26.46
CA ASP A 255 -18.38 10.51 -27.15
C ASP A 255 -19.77 10.70 -26.48
N SER A 256 -20.54 11.61 -27.03
CA SER A 256 -21.88 11.97 -26.49
C SER A 256 -22.86 10.79 -26.50
N ASP A 257 -22.78 9.90 -27.49
CA ASP A 257 -23.62 8.70 -27.57
C ASP A 257 -23.26 7.72 -26.46
N PHE A 258 -21.98 7.48 -26.22
CA PHE A 258 -21.51 6.65 -25.12
C PHE A 258 -21.99 7.19 -23.75
N CYS A 259 -21.80 8.49 -23.50
CA CYS A 259 -22.24 9.12 -22.26
C CYS A 259 -23.76 9.00 -22.05
N GLN A 260 -24.56 9.22 -23.12
CA GLN A 260 -26.01 9.09 -23.07
C GLN A 260 -26.43 7.65 -22.78
N GLN A 261 -25.81 6.67 -23.40
CA GLN A 261 -26.10 5.24 -23.20
C GLN A 261 -25.73 4.78 -21.79
N ILE A 262 -24.63 5.25 -21.20
CA ILE A 262 -24.25 4.99 -19.81
C ILE A 262 -25.32 5.54 -18.86
N TYR A 263 -25.77 6.77 -19.10
CA TYR A 263 -26.81 7.40 -18.29
C TYR A 263 -28.17 6.65 -18.40
N GLN A 264 -28.55 6.24 -19.60
CA GLN A 264 -29.79 5.46 -19.82
C GLN A 264 -29.80 4.11 -19.08
N ARG A 265 -28.61 3.52 -18.85
CA ARG A 265 -28.44 2.30 -18.03
C ARG A 265 -28.45 2.56 -16.53
N GLY A 266 -28.66 3.81 -16.10
CA GLY A 266 -28.75 4.19 -14.69
C GLY A 266 -27.40 4.37 -14.00
N TYR A 267 -26.28 4.48 -14.76
CA TYR A 267 -24.97 4.75 -14.17
C TYR A 267 -24.70 6.25 -14.05
N SER A 268 -24.13 6.64 -12.91
CA SER A 268 -23.37 7.88 -12.78
C SER A 268 -21.89 7.56 -12.95
N TRP A 269 -21.11 8.50 -13.48
CA TRP A 269 -19.70 8.29 -13.71
C TRP A 269 -18.84 9.49 -13.32
N MET A 270 -17.60 9.21 -12.99
CA MET A 270 -16.60 10.20 -12.62
C MET A 270 -15.29 9.85 -13.31
N VAL A 271 -14.55 10.87 -13.70
CA VAL A 271 -13.23 10.73 -14.31
C VAL A 271 -12.14 11.09 -13.33
N ILE A 272 -11.16 10.20 -13.17
CA ILE A 272 -9.99 10.44 -12.34
C ILE A 272 -8.74 10.39 -13.22
N THR A 273 -8.00 11.49 -13.25
CA THR A 273 -6.71 11.62 -13.93
C THR A 273 -5.68 12.23 -12.99
N SER A 274 -4.42 12.23 -13.37
CA SER A 274 -3.37 12.95 -12.60
C SER A 274 -3.62 14.48 -12.46
N LYS A 275 -4.56 15.02 -13.24
CA LYS A 275 -4.95 16.44 -13.22
C LYS A 275 -6.25 16.70 -12.44
N THR A 276 -6.97 15.66 -12.04
CA THR A 276 -8.29 15.80 -11.39
C THR A 276 -8.17 16.24 -9.94
N GLY A 277 -7.02 16.11 -9.29
CA GLY A 277 -6.79 16.58 -7.92
C GLY A 277 -6.80 18.10 -7.72
N ALA A 278 -7.08 18.87 -8.77
CA ALA A 278 -7.19 20.34 -8.72
C ALA A 278 -8.66 20.83 -8.77
N ILE A 279 -9.64 19.91 -8.81
CA ILE A 279 -11.07 20.27 -8.94
C ILE A 279 -11.85 19.34 -8.00
N ILE A 280 -11.81 19.62 -6.72
CA ILE A 280 -12.85 19.26 -5.73
C ILE A 280 -12.98 20.44 -4.77
#